data_07dd88ffeb563f6f5c70286f6387ffb5
#
_entry.id   07dd88ffeb563f6f5c70286f6387ffb5
#
_cell.length_a   1.000
_cell.length_b   1.000
_cell.length_c   1.000
_cell.angle_alpha   90.00
_cell.angle_beta   90.00
_cell.angle_gamma   90.00
#
_symmetry.space_group_name_H-M   'P 1'
#
loop_
_entity.id
_entity.type
_entity.pdbx_description
1 polymer ?
#
loop_
_entity_poly.entity_id
_entity_poly.type
_entity_poly.pdbx_seq_one_letter_code
_entity_poly.pdbx_strand_id
1 'polypeptide(L)'
;MSVDILADDLHFGEGPRWHQGKLWFSDFYDYAVKTVDLEGTVATKLTVDGQPSGLGWMPDGRMLVVSMTDRMLLRLEHDALVVHADLSEIATFHCNDMVVDTAGRAYVGTFGFDLDAAVTSGDFAGALAAYEGAAIARVDPDGSIHTAATGLR
;
A
#
# COMPACT_ATOMS: atom_id res chain seq x y z
N MET A 1 31.27 4.09 -4.45
CA MET A 1 30.08 4.13 -5.33
C MET A 1 29.46 5.49 -5.17
N SER A 2 29.21 6.22 -6.24
CA SER A 2 28.35 7.41 -6.21
C SER A 2 26.89 6.96 -6.30
N VAL A 3 26.01 7.64 -5.59
CA VAL A 3 24.56 7.50 -5.71
C VAL A 3 24.05 8.80 -6.27
N ASP A 4 23.27 8.73 -7.33
CA ASP A 4 22.65 9.89 -7.95
C ASP A 4 21.19 9.97 -7.53
N ILE A 5 20.69 11.18 -7.25
CA ILE A 5 19.28 11.43 -6.96
C ILE A 5 18.56 11.47 -8.29
N LEU A 6 17.58 10.58 -8.48
CA LEU A 6 16.75 10.51 -9.68
C LEU A 6 15.56 11.47 -9.61
N ALA A 7 14.96 11.62 -8.44
CA ALA A 7 13.85 12.54 -8.18
C ALA A 7 13.90 13.02 -6.74
N ASP A 8 13.42 14.22 -6.48
CA ASP A 8 13.28 14.87 -5.17
C ASP A 8 11.88 15.50 -5.02
N ASP A 9 11.68 16.33 -4.01
CA ASP A 9 10.41 16.99 -3.70
C ASP A 9 9.24 16.01 -3.49
N LEU A 10 9.53 14.81 -2.94
CA LEU A 10 8.53 13.85 -2.52
C LEU A 10 8.16 14.09 -1.05
N HIS A 11 6.88 13.90 -0.70
CA HIS A 11 6.43 14.03 0.68
C HIS A 11 6.78 12.77 1.50
N PHE A 12 6.49 11.58 0.96
CA PHE A 12 6.87 10.30 1.53
C PHE A 12 6.71 9.19 0.50
N GLY A 13 7.78 8.89 -0.24
CA GLY A 13 7.77 7.83 -1.26
C GLY A 13 7.87 6.45 -0.65
N GLU A 14 6.89 5.57 -0.94
CA GLU A 14 6.87 4.18 -0.49
C GLU A 14 6.30 3.22 -1.54
N GLY A 15 6.32 1.91 -1.26
CA GLY A 15 5.73 0.87 -2.09
C GLY A 15 6.30 0.82 -3.52
N PRO A 16 7.64 0.95 -3.74
CA PRO A 16 8.19 1.09 -5.08
C PRO A 16 8.00 -0.19 -5.91
N ARG A 17 7.58 -0.02 -7.17
CA ARG A 17 7.39 -1.11 -8.14
C ARG A 17 7.90 -0.71 -9.52
N TRP A 18 8.79 -1.51 -10.08
CA TRP A 18 9.18 -1.32 -11.48
C TRP A 18 8.14 -1.94 -12.40
N HIS A 19 7.48 -1.11 -13.21
CA HIS A 19 6.44 -1.56 -14.12
C HIS A 19 6.42 -0.74 -15.40
N GLN A 20 6.41 -1.41 -16.57
CA GLN A 20 6.36 -0.80 -17.91
C GLN A 20 7.40 0.31 -18.11
N GLY A 21 8.66 0.05 -17.70
CA GLY A 21 9.79 0.96 -17.93
C GLY A 21 9.84 2.18 -17.01
N LYS A 22 9.04 2.22 -15.95
CA LYS A 22 9.02 3.28 -14.95
C LYS A 22 9.02 2.71 -13.54
N LEU A 23 9.55 3.48 -12.60
CA LEU A 23 9.35 3.24 -11.18
C LEU A 23 8.00 3.86 -10.78
N TRP A 24 7.11 3.03 -10.28
CA TRP A 24 5.84 3.43 -9.66
C TRP A 24 6.03 3.45 -8.16
N PHE A 25 5.43 4.40 -7.49
CA PHE A 25 5.47 4.51 -6.03
C PHE A 25 4.28 5.29 -5.50
N SER A 26 3.95 5.06 -4.25
CA SER A 26 2.98 5.87 -3.51
C SER A 26 3.73 7.03 -2.86
N ASP A 27 3.28 8.26 -3.09
CA ASP A 27 3.70 9.43 -2.33
C ASP A 27 2.62 9.69 -1.27
N PHE A 28 2.82 9.05 -0.15
CA PHE A 28 1.84 8.80 0.89
C PHE A 28 1.15 10.07 1.42
N TYR A 29 1.94 11.08 1.81
CA TYR A 29 1.39 12.34 2.31
C TYR A 29 0.96 13.31 1.21
N ASP A 30 1.23 12.99 -0.05
CA ASP A 30 0.67 13.72 -1.21
C ASP A 30 -0.61 13.06 -1.74
N TYR A 31 -1.07 11.97 -1.08
CA TYR A 31 -2.27 11.23 -1.47
C TYR A 31 -2.24 10.74 -2.92
N ALA A 32 -1.05 10.52 -3.47
CA ALA A 32 -0.87 10.28 -4.89
C ALA A 32 -0.05 9.02 -5.19
N VAL A 33 -0.45 8.31 -6.24
CA VAL A 33 0.42 7.34 -6.90
C VAL A 33 1.15 8.05 -8.02
N LYS A 34 2.47 7.96 -8.01
CA LYS A 34 3.38 8.65 -8.94
C LYS A 34 4.23 7.65 -9.72
N THR A 35 4.78 8.12 -10.81
CA THR A 35 5.83 7.42 -11.56
C THR A 35 7.01 8.34 -11.75
N VAL A 36 8.21 7.74 -11.84
CA VAL A 36 9.41 8.42 -12.33
C VAL A 36 10.06 7.55 -13.41
N ASP A 37 10.47 8.18 -14.51
CA ASP A 37 11.26 7.52 -15.55
C ASP A 37 12.77 7.65 -15.27
N LEU A 38 13.60 7.05 -16.15
CA LEU A 38 15.05 7.06 -15.98
C LEU A 38 15.68 8.44 -16.24
N GLU A 39 14.95 9.36 -16.83
CA GLU A 39 15.32 10.75 -17.04
C GLU A 39 14.96 11.64 -15.83
N GLY A 40 14.30 11.07 -14.80
CA GLY A 40 13.90 11.78 -13.59
C GLY A 40 12.57 12.53 -13.71
N THR A 41 11.79 12.29 -14.79
CA THR A 41 10.48 12.93 -14.95
C THR A 41 9.45 12.29 -14.05
N VAL A 42 8.98 13.02 -13.04
CA VAL A 42 7.91 12.60 -12.14
C VAL A 42 6.55 12.94 -12.72
N ALA A 43 5.60 12.02 -12.60
CA ALA A 43 4.20 12.24 -13.02
C ALA A 43 3.22 11.62 -12.03
N THR A 44 2.23 12.39 -11.58
CA THR A 44 1.09 11.87 -10.82
C THR A 44 0.18 11.07 -11.76
N LYS A 45 -0.19 9.87 -11.33
CA LYS A 45 -1.05 8.96 -12.08
C LYS A 45 -2.48 8.92 -11.58
N LEU A 46 -2.66 8.90 -10.26
CA LEU A 46 -3.96 8.95 -9.62
C LEU A 46 -3.82 9.46 -8.18
N THR A 47 -4.94 9.85 -7.59
CA THR A 47 -5.04 10.22 -6.18
C THR A 47 -5.87 9.18 -5.42
N VAL A 48 -5.54 8.98 -4.15
CA VAL A 48 -6.22 8.03 -3.25
C VAL A 48 -6.50 8.75 -1.93
N ASP A 49 -7.75 9.08 -1.68
CA ASP A 49 -8.17 9.89 -0.52
C ASP A 49 -7.79 9.23 0.82
N GLY A 50 -7.81 7.90 0.89
CA GLY A 50 -7.39 7.14 2.08
C GLY A 50 -5.89 6.84 2.13
N GLN A 51 -5.06 7.63 1.48
CA GLN A 51 -3.60 7.50 1.42
C GLN A 51 -3.13 6.22 0.72
N PRO A 52 -2.46 6.32 -0.43
CA PRO A 52 -1.94 5.15 -1.14
C PRO A 52 -0.76 4.53 -0.38
N SER A 53 -0.70 3.20 -0.37
CA SER A 53 0.45 2.45 0.11
C SER A 53 0.85 1.39 -0.92
N GLY A 54 0.67 0.11 -0.65
CA GLY A 54 1.08 -0.98 -1.54
C GLY A 54 0.51 -0.88 -2.95
N LEU A 55 1.34 -1.17 -3.94
CA LEU A 55 1.00 -1.17 -5.36
C LEU A 55 1.21 -2.54 -5.98
N GLY A 56 0.40 -2.89 -6.98
CA GLY A 56 0.59 -4.10 -7.76
C GLY A 56 -0.30 -4.14 -8.99
N TRP A 57 -0.15 -5.19 -9.80
CA TRP A 57 -0.93 -5.39 -11.02
C TRP A 57 -1.44 -6.82 -11.08
N MET A 58 -2.68 -6.95 -11.46
CA MET A 58 -3.29 -8.23 -11.81
C MET A 58 -2.70 -8.73 -13.14
N PRO A 59 -2.80 -10.05 -13.43
CA PRO A 59 -2.31 -10.62 -14.70
C PRO A 59 -2.93 -10.01 -15.96
N ASP A 60 -4.12 -9.45 -15.84
CA ASP A 60 -4.82 -8.75 -16.94
C ASP A 60 -4.39 -7.28 -17.11
N GLY A 61 -3.43 -6.83 -16.29
CA GLY A 61 -2.83 -5.49 -16.33
C GLY A 61 -3.57 -4.43 -15.52
N ARG A 62 -4.67 -4.77 -14.86
CA ARG A 62 -5.37 -3.82 -13.97
C ARG A 62 -4.55 -3.57 -12.70
N MET A 63 -4.39 -2.31 -12.36
CA MET A 63 -3.65 -1.89 -11.18
C MET A 63 -4.48 -2.11 -9.91
N LEU A 64 -3.81 -2.56 -8.86
CA LEU A 64 -4.28 -2.58 -7.50
C LEU A 64 -3.50 -1.56 -6.66
N VAL A 65 -4.18 -0.87 -5.76
CA VAL A 65 -3.58 0.06 -4.80
C VAL A 65 -4.25 -0.09 -3.44
N VAL A 66 -3.45 -0.14 -2.40
CA VAL A 66 -3.95 -0.11 -1.02
C VAL A 66 -4.36 1.31 -0.66
N SER A 67 -5.63 1.50 -0.25
CA SER A 67 -6.10 2.69 0.46
C SER A 67 -5.93 2.44 1.95
N MET A 68 -4.88 3.01 2.52
CA MET A 68 -4.32 2.62 3.81
C MET A 68 -5.30 2.89 4.97
N THR A 69 -5.77 4.13 5.10
CA THR A 69 -6.62 4.55 6.22
C THR A 69 -8.04 4.01 6.09
N ASP A 70 -8.52 3.79 4.86
CA ASP A 70 -9.82 3.17 4.58
C ASP A 70 -9.82 1.67 4.82
N ARG A 71 -8.64 1.05 4.90
CA ARG A 71 -8.45 -0.40 4.99
C ARG A 71 -9.06 -1.14 3.80
N MET A 72 -8.86 -0.59 2.60
CA MET A 72 -9.41 -1.13 1.36
C MET A 72 -8.30 -1.46 0.37
N LEU A 73 -8.53 -2.49 -0.42
CA LEU A 73 -7.82 -2.72 -1.67
C LEU A 73 -8.67 -2.16 -2.80
N LEU A 74 -8.12 -1.18 -3.51
CA LEU A 74 -8.77 -0.56 -4.65
C LEU A 74 -8.21 -1.11 -5.95
N ARG A 75 -9.02 -1.10 -7.01
CA ARG A 75 -8.64 -1.50 -8.36
C ARG A 75 -8.94 -0.37 -9.34
N LEU A 76 -7.99 -0.09 -10.20
CA LEU A 76 -8.18 0.88 -11.28
C LEU A 76 -8.96 0.22 -12.42
N GLU A 77 -10.16 0.71 -12.67
CA GLU A 77 -11.04 0.33 -13.78
C GLU A 77 -11.16 1.52 -14.73
N HIS A 78 -10.55 1.41 -15.91
CA HIS A 78 -10.45 2.54 -16.85
C HIS A 78 -9.75 3.73 -16.16
N ASP A 79 -10.48 4.77 -15.80
CA ASP A 79 -9.94 5.97 -15.14
C ASP A 79 -10.51 6.18 -13.73
N ALA A 80 -11.17 5.18 -13.14
CA ALA A 80 -11.79 5.28 -11.82
C ALA A 80 -11.28 4.19 -10.87
N LEU A 81 -11.07 4.55 -9.60
CA LEU A 81 -10.82 3.59 -8.54
C LEU A 81 -12.14 2.99 -8.06
N VAL A 82 -12.22 1.67 -8.02
CA VAL A 82 -13.34 0.91 -7.46
C VAL A 82 -12.85 0.03 -6.32
N VAL A 83 -13.69 -0.21 -5.33
CA VAL A 83 -13.36 -1.15 -4.24
C VAL A 83 -13.24 -2.56 -4.82
N HIS A 84 -12.06 -3.16 -4.65
CA HIS A 84 -11.81 -4.56 -4.98
C HIS A 84 -12.07 -5.47 -3.78
N ALA A 85 -11.66 -5.02 -2.58
CA ALA A 85 -11.91 -5.73 -1.33
C ALA A 85 -11.91 -4.75 -0.15
N ASP A 86 -12.81 -4.97 0.83
CA ASP A 86 -12.83 -4.31 2.13
C ASP A 86 -12.12 -5.19 3.15
N LEU A 87 -10.98 -4.73 3.67
CA LEU A 87 -10.11 -5.49 4.57
C LEU A 87 -10.36 -5.18 6.05
N SER A 88 -11.40 -4.41 6.37
CA SER A 88 -11.66 -3.92 7.72
C SER A 88 -11.90 -5.01 8.77
N GLU A 89 -12.33 -6.22 8.35
CA GLU A 89 -12.49 -7.38 9.24
C GLU A 89 -11.16 -8.04 9.62
N ILE A 90 -10.10 -7.87 8.80
CA ILE A 90 -8.76 -8.45 9.06
C ILE A 90 -7.80 -7.39 9.58
N ALA A 91 -7.86 -6.19 9.02
CA ALA A 91 -7.03 -5.06 9.42
C ALA A 91 -7.62 -4.37 10.64
N THR A 92 -7.05 -4.61 11.81
CA THR A 92 -7.48 -3.94 13.07
C THR A 92 -7.15 -2.45 13.09
N PHE A 93 -6.13 -2.04 12.32
CA PHE A 93 -5.76 -0.65 12.05
C PHE A 93 -5.48 -0.49 10.54
N HIS A 94 -4.61 0.41 10.12
CA HIS A 94 -4.35 0.70 8.72
C HIS A 94 -3.78 -0.52 7.96
N CYS A 95 -4.07 -0.60 6.68
CA CYS A 95 -3.35 -1.47 5.75
C CYS A 95 -2.00 -0.84 5.36
N ASN A 96 -1.10 -1.61 4.76
CA ASN A 96 0.22 -1.13 4.38
C ASN A 96 0.63 -1.68 3.00
N ASP A 97 1.89 -2.06 2.84
CA ASP A 97 2.41 -2.57 1.57
C ASP A 97 1.70 -3.86 1.14
N MET A 98 1.83 -4.18 -0.13
CA MET A 98 1.28 -5.39 -0.70
C MET A 98 2.19 -5.97 -1.78
N VAL A 99 2.03 -7.25 -2.06
CA VAL A 99 2.55 -7.90 -3.26
C VAL A 99 1.44 -8.64 -3.98
N VAL A 100 1.54 -8.72 -5.31
CA VAL A 100 0.62 -9.51 -6.14
C VAL A 100 1.40 -10.66 -6.75
N ASP A 101 0.92 -11.89 -6.60
CA ASP A 101 1.55 -13.05 -7.19
C ASP A 101 1.13 -13.26 -8.67
N THR A 102 1.76 -14.24 -9.32
CA THR A 102 1.50 -14.54 -10.73
C THR A 102 0.10 -15.07 -11.02
N ALA A 103 -0.64 -15.51 -9.99
CA ALA A 103 -2.04 -15.89 -10.10
C ALA A 103 -2.99 -14.70 -9.88
N GLY A 104 -2.47 -13.50 -9.61
CA GLY A 104 -3.24 -12.29 -9.36
C GLY A 104 -3.77 -12.16 -7.93
N ARG A 105 -3.26 -12.98 -7.00
CA ARG A 105 -3.63 -12.85 -5.58
C ARG A 105 -2.79 -11.76 -4.94
N ALA A 106 -3.46 -10.80 -4.29
CA ALA A 106 -2.82 -9.75 -3.53
C ALA A 106 -2.65 -10.17 -2.07
N TYR A 107 -1.46 -9.96 -1.53
CA TYR A 107 -1.15 -10.16 -0.11
C TYR A 107 -0.88 -8.80 0.50
N VAL A 108 -1.79 -8.34 1.35
CA VAL A 108 -1.78 -7.00 1.94
C VAL A 108 -1.38 -7.10 3.41
N GLY A 109 -0.32 -6.41 3.80
CA GLY A 109 0.10 -6.26 5.18
C GLY A 109 -0.80 -5.28 5.93
N THR A 110 -0.88 -5.42 7.26
CA THR A 110 -1.63 -4.50 8.11
C THR A 110 -0.77 -4.04 9.28
N PHE A 111 -1.06 -2.83 9.80
CA PHE A 111 -0.60 -2.45 11.13
C PHE A 111 -1.52 -3.09 12.17
N GLY A 112 -0.99 -3.64 13.23
CA GLY A 112 -1.79 -4.27 14.28
C GLY A 112 -2.16 -3.31 15.42
N PHE A 113 -1.78 -2.03 15.34
CA PHE A 113 -2.03 -1.01 16.35
C PHE A 113 -1.99 0.39 15.72
N ASP A 114 -2.52 1.38 16.45
CA ASP A 114 -2.48 2.79 16.05
C ASP A 114 -1.06 3.34 16.23
N LEU A 115 -0.28 3.29 15.14
CA LEU A 115 1.08 3.80 15.09
C LEU A 115 1.13 5.31 15.32
N ASP A 116 0.18 6.06 14.73
CA ASP A 116 0.16 7.52 14.80
C ASP A 116 -0.12 7.98 16.24
N ALA A 117 -1.08 7.35 16.92
CA ALA A 117 -1.34 7.60 18.33
C ALA A 117 -0.14 7.23 19.22
N ALA A 118 0.52 6.10 18.95
CA ALA A 118 1.69 5.67 19.70
C ALA A 118 2.87 6.65 19.56
N VAL A 119 3.12 7.15 18.36
CA VAL A 119 4.17 8.16 18.09
C VAL A 119 3.81 9.49 18.73
N THR A 120 2.57 9.96 18.58
CA THR A 120 2.13 11.28 19.06
C THR A 120 2.09 11.33 20.60
N SER A 121 1.64 10.25 21.25
CA SER A 121 1.61 10.16 22.73
C SER A 121 2.98 9.96 23.38
N GLY A 122 3.97 9.52 22.60
CA GLY A 122 5.28 9.10 23.11
C GLY A 122 5.26 7.76 23.83
N ASP A 123 4.12 7.04 23.89
CA ASP A 123 3.99 5.72 24.51
C ASP A 123 4.11 4.57 23.49
N PHE A 124 5.14 4.64 22.67
CA PHE A 124 5.45 3.56 21.72
C PHE A 124 5.70 2.22 22.40
N ALA A 125 6.35 2.25 23.58
CA ALA A 125 6.65 1.05 24.34
C ALA A 125 5.39 0.37 24.89
N GLY A 126 4.41 1.15 25.39
CA GLY A 126 3.12 0.62 25.83
C GLY A 126 2.29 0.05 24.68
N ALA A 127 2.22 0.77 23.56
CA ALA A 127 1.55 0.29 22.35
C ALA A 127 2.17 -1.03 21.86
N LEU A 128 3.49 -1.13 21.83
CA LEU A 128 4.19 -2.35 21.41
C LEU A 128 3.99 -3.51 22.40
N ALA A 129 3.89 -3.23 23.70
CA ALA A 129 3.63 -4.25 24.73
C ALA A 129 2.20 -4.79 24.64
N ALA A 130 1.22 -3.95 24.26
CA ALA A 130 -0.16 -4.34 24.05
C ALA A 130 -0.43 -4.96 22.65
N TYR A 131 0.56 -4.96 21.77
CA TYR A 131 0.45 -5.40 20.41
C TYR A 131 0.25 -6.91 20.29
N GLU A 132 -0.91 -7.33 19.81
CA GLU A 132 -1.25 -8.74 19.62
C GLU A 132 -0.68 -9.33 18.31
N GLY A 133 -0.15 -8.51 17.44
CA GLY A 133 0.43 -8.88 16.15
C GLY A 133 -0.39 -8.38 14.97
N ALA A 134 0.31 -8.15 13.86
CA ALA A 134 -0.30 -7.80 12.59
C ALA A 134 -0.84 -9.05 11.86
N ALA A 135 -1.64 -8.79 10.82
CA ALA A 135 -2.13 -9.81 9.92
C ALA A 135 -1.68 -9.54 8.48
N ILE A 136 -1.70 -10.57 7.65
CA ILE A 136 -1.66 -10.46 6.20
C ILE A 136 -2.99 -10.96 5.66
N ALA A 137 -3.68 -10.10 4.93
CA ALA A 137 -4.85 -10.47 4.15
C ALA A 137 -4.41 -10.97 2.76
N ARG A 138 -5.01 -12.06 2.28
CA ARG A 138 -4.94 -12.48 0.88
C ARG A 138 -6.25 -12.13 0.20
N VAL A 139 -6.19 -11.43 -0.91
CA VAL A 139 -7.33 -11.11 -1.77
C VAL A 139 -7.15 -11.84 -3.09
N ASP A 140 -8.10 -12.67 -3.44
CA ASP A 140 -8.13 -13.41 -4.70
C ASP A 140 -8.60 -12.50 -5.87
N PRO A 141 -8.36 -12.85 -7.14
CA PRO A 141 -8.71 -12.01 -8.28
C PRO A 141 -10.20 -11.64 -8.40
N ASP A 142 -11.08 -12.43 -7.81
CA ASP A 142 -12.53 -12.20 -7.76
C ASP A 142 -12.96 -11.28 -6.59
N GLY A 143 -12.00 -10.84 -5.75
CA GLY A 143 -12.25 -10.02 -4.57
C GLY A 143 -12.50 -10.82 -3.28
N SER A 144 -12.47 -12.16 -3.33
CA SER A 144 -12.60 -12.99 -2.13
C SER A 144 -11.45 -12.78 -1.16
N ILE A 145 -11.75 -12.64 0.13
CA ILE A 145 -10.78 -12.24 1.17
C ILE A 145 -10.51 -13.44 2.09
N HIS A 146 -9.25 -13.64 2.42
CA HIS A 146 -8.78 -14.68 3.32
C HIS A 146 -7.70 -14.15 4.25
N THR A 147 -7.63 -14.64 5.48
CA THR A 147 -6.48 -14.37 6.34
C THR A 147 -5.33 -15.31 5.94
N ALA A 148 -4.22 -14.74 5.47
CA ALA A 148 -3.03 -15.51 5.09
C ALA A 148 -2.12 -15.79 6.29
N ALA A 149 -1.98 -14.82 7.20
CA ALA A 149 -1.18 -14.95 8.43
C ALA A 149 -1.70 -14.01 9.51
N THR A 150 -1.45 -14.36 10.77
CA THR A 150 -1.77 -13.55 11.97
C THR A 150 -0.64 -13.61 12.97
N GLY A 151 -0.67 -12.73 13.98
CA GLY A 151 0.30 -12.72 15.08
C GLY A 151 1.72 -12.36 14.65
N LEU A 152 1.87 -11.62 13.56
CA LEU A 152 3.18 -11.18 13.07
C LEU A 152 3.70 -10.05 13.96
N ARG A 153 4.98 -10.17 14.41
CA ARG A 153 5.64 -9.21 15.30
C ARG A 153 7.02 -8.86 14.77
#